data_2292d363e605829c01653ee6223d0e29
#
_entry.id   2292d363e605829c01653ee6223d0e29
#
_cell.length_a   1.000
_cell.length_b   1.000
_cell.length_c   1.000
_cell.angle_alpha   90.00
_cell.angle_beta   90.00
_cell.angle_gamma   90.00
#
_symmetry.space_group_name_H-M   'P 1'
#
loop_
_entity.id
_entity.type
_entity.pdbx_description
1 polymer ?
#
loop_
_entity_poly.entity_id
_entity_poly.type
_entity_poly.pdbx_seq_one_letter_code
_entity_poly.pdbx_strand_id
1 'polypeptide(L)'
;MAITEDEMDNVLVTTCDADSKFPRQYIAALTSKYLKENRPGLTTIYQPPLFYNWKLDSLSFVTRVTGLLRSFLMLGALIPFNINTMSIFSFSLSLAKKGDFVHPGYQMDDIICLIRWMGVTQRRLKISMVPVPVLSGPTSGETIEKEIIEWARQARRWTIGAAEVFHYFIVKSKRIPTIAAFSWGTAFLIYYGVLLCTGGLFGLTSMLSMNYLVKDAPLVISYIMYGLLALQMLTFSIAFIIDMFIPKIMNVDECIFFL
;
A
#
# COMPACT_ATOMS: atom_id res chain seq x y z
N MET A 1 8.53 -25.03 -23.40
CA MET A 1 9.95 -24.90 -23.02
C MET A 1 9.96 -24.71 -21.51
N ALA A 2 10.62 -25.56 -20.74
CA ALA A 2 10.69 -25.40 -19.27
C ALA A 2 11.75 -24.34 -18.95
N ILE A 3 11.41 -23.37 -18.10
CA ILE A 3 12.33 -22.33 -17.61
C ILE A 3 13.31 -22.99 -16.63
N THR A 4 14.60 -22.85 -16.85
CA THR A 4 15.65 -23.35 -15.94
C THR A 4 15.72 -22.52 -14.67
N GLU A 5 16.35 -23.04 -13.60
CA GLU A 5 16.46 -22.30 -12.33
C GLU A 5 17.22 -20.98 -12.50
N ASP A 6 18.28 -20.98 -13.30
CA ASP A 6 19.09 -19.79 -13.58
C ASP A 6 18.33 -18.73 -14.40
N GLU A 7 17.33 -19.15 -15.18
CA GLU A 7 16.49 -18.24 -15.96
C GLU A 7 15.37 -17.62 -15.14
N MET A 8 15.00 -18.20 -13.99
CA MET A 8 13.89 -17.71 -13.15
C MET A 8 14.18 -16.32 -12.55
N ASP A 9 15.43 -15.97 -12.33
CA ASP A 9 15.82 -14.61 -11.93
C ASP A 9 15.60 -13.58 -13.03
N ASN A 10 15.52 -14.00 -14.29
CA ASN A 10 15.26 -13.12 -15.43
C ASN A 10 13.77 -12.98 -15.76
N VAL A 11 12.90 -13.70 -15.04
CA VAL A 11 11.44 -13.63 -15.22
C VAL A 11 10.84 -12.82 -14.08
N LEU A 12 10.20 -11.71 -14.44
CA LEU A 12 9.40 -10.91 -13.51
C LEU A 12 7.93 -11.28 -13.65
N VAL A 13 7.28 -11.48 -12.52
CA VAL A 13 5.84 -11.71 -12.39
C VAL A 13 5.22 -10.46 -11.81
N THR A 14 4.14 -9.96 -12.39
CA THR A 14 3.37 -8.83 -11.88
C THR A 14 1.98 -9.32 -11.50
N THR A 15 1.59 -9.09 -10.25
CA THR A 15 0.20 -9.23 -9.81
C THR A 15 -0.54 -7.93 -10.05
N CYS A 16 -1.81 -8.00 -10.41
CA CYS A 16 -2.65 -6.81 -10.58
C CYS A 16 -4.13 -7.15 -10.40
N ASP A 17 -4.90 -6.15 -9.98
CA ASP A 17 -6.36 -6.23 -10.01
C ASP A 17 -6.87 -6.08 -11.45
N ALA A 18 -7.99 -6.72 -11.77
CA ALA A 18 -8.56 -6.73 -13.12
C ALA A 18 -8.99 -5.33 -13.63
N ASP A 19 -9.22 -4.38 -12.72
CA ASP A 19 -9.59 -3.00 -13.01
C ASP A 19 -8.40 -2.03 -13.04
N SER A 20 -7.18 -2.57 -13.09
CA SER A 20 -5.95 -1.76 -13.13
C SER A 20 -5.63 -1.27 -14.53
N LYS A 21 -5.20 -0.02 -14.64
CA LYS A 21 -4.74 0.62 -15.89
C LYS A 21 -3.24 0.88 -15.85
N PHE A 22 -2.52 0.30 -16.81
CA PHE A 22 -1.09 0.44 -16.96
C PHE A 22 -0.73 1.37 -18.11
N PRO A 23 0.18 2.34 -17.93
CA PRO A 23 0.72 3.10 -19.04
C PRO A 23 1.64 2.21 -19.90
N ARG A 24 1.71 2.49 -21.20
CA ARG A 24 2.47 1.68 -22.19
C ARG A 24 3.93 1.46 -21.81
N GLN A 25 4.54 2.43 -21.14
CA GLN A 25 5.93 2.39 -20.70
C GLN A 25 6.18 1.56 -19.42
N TYR A 26 5.14 1.01 -18.77
CA TYR A 26 5.27 0.34 -17.47
C TYR A 26 6.26 -0.84 -17.51
N ILE A 27 6.10 -1.74 -18.48
CA ILE A 27 6.96 -2.92 -18.64
C ILE A 27 8.42 -2.50 -18.87
N ALA A 28 8.66 -1.51 -19.74
CA ALA A 28 9.99 -1.00 -20.00
C ALA A 28 10.61 -0.35 -18.74
N ALA A 29 9.84 0.42 -17.99
CA ALA A 29 10.28 1.05 -16.75
C ALA A 29 10.62 0.00 -15.67
N LEU A 30 9.77 -1.01 -15.47
CA LEU A 30 9.99 -2.12 -14.56
C LEU A 30 11.28 -2.88 -14.92
N THR A 31 11.41 -3.28 -16.19
CA THR A 31 12.61 -4.00 -16.69
C THR A 31 13.87 -3.17 -16.53
N SER A 32 13.83 -1.88 -16.91
CA SER A 32 14.98 -0.98 -16.75
C SER A 32 15.37 -0.83 -15.28
N LYS A 33 14.40 -0.70 -14.38
CA LYS A 33 14.62 -0.60 -12.94
C LYS A 33 15.26 -1.87 -12.38
N TYR A 34 14.75 -3.03 -12.78
CA TYR A 34 15.28 -4.33 -12.39
C TYR A 34 16.75 -4.52 -12.82
N LEU A 35 17.04 -4.19 -14.06
CA LEU A 35 18.41 -4.27 -14.60
C LEU A 35 19.37 -3.28 -13.94
N LYS A 36 18.95 -2.04 -13.69
CA LYS A 36 19.76 -1.03 -12.99
C LYS A 36 20.09 -1.42 -11.55
N GLU A 37 19.26 -2.21 -10.90
CA GLU A 37 19.51 -2.74 -9.56
C GLU A 37 20.30 -4.07 -9.57
N ASN A 38 20.90 -4.45 -10.69
CA ASN A 38 21.67 -5.68 -10.87
C ASN A 38 20.86 -6.96 -10.61
N ARG A 39 19.61 -6.99 -11.03
CA ARG A 39 18.69 -8.15 -10.95
C ARG A 39 18.60 -8.74 -9.55
N PRO A 40 18.12 -8.00 -8.55
CA PRO A 40 18.07 -8.45 -7.14
C PRO A 40 16.89 -9.41 -6.90
N GLY A 41 16.86 -10.52 -7.64
CA GLY A 41 15.74 -11.45 -7.75
C GLY A 41 15.15 -11.93 -6.41
N LEU A 42 16.00 -12.24 -5.42
CA LEU A 42 15.57 -12.78 -4.12
C LEU A 42 15.39 -11.74 -3.01
N THR A 43 15.64 -10.46 -3.27
CA THR A 43 15.73 -9.47 -2.19
C THR A 43 14.83 -8.27 -2.35
N THR A 44 14.25 -8.09 -3.53
CA THR A 44 13.51 -6.88 -3.87
C THR A 44 12.17 -7.21 -4.53
N ILE A 45 11.16 -6.47 -4.12
CA ILE A 45 9.83 -6.44 -4.73
C ILE A 45 9.64 -5.04 -5.32
N TYR A 46 8.98 -4.96 -6.46
CA TYR A 46 8.76 -3.73 -7.20
C TYR A 46 7.32 -3.28 -7.07
N GLN A 47 7.11 -2.05 -6.62
CA GLN A 47 5.80 -1.45 -6.42
C GLN A 47 5.71 -0.15 -7.23
N PRO A 48 4.78 -0.01 -8.18
CA PRO A 48 4.50 1.27 -8.81
C PRO A 48 3.72 2.19 -7.85
N PRO A 49 3.79 3.52 -8.01
CA PRO A 49 2.81 4.42 -7.43
C PRO A 49 1.40 4.05 -7.89
N LEU A 50 0.47 3.80 -6.96
CA LEU A 50 -0.92 3.51 -7.26
C LEU A 50 -1.79 4.73 -7.00
N PHE A 51 -2.64 5.05 -7.96
CA PHE A 51 -3.62 6.11 -7.86
C PHE A 51 -5.02 5.56 -8.14
N TYR A 52 -6.01 6.05 -7.39
CA TYR A 52 -7.40 5.60 -7.43
C TYR A 52 -8.32 6.67 -8.02
N ASN A 53 -7.81 7.42 -8.99
CA ASN A 53 -8.40 8.68 -9.44
C ASN A 53 -8.96 8.68 -10.88
N TRP A 54 -8.99 7.54 -11.57
CA TRP A 54 -9.35 7.50 -12.99
C TRP A 54 -10.87 7.55 -13.28
N LYS A 55 -11.72 7.57 -12.28
CA LYS A 55 -13.19 7.77 -12.43
C LYS A 55 -13.72 8.79 -11.42
N LEU A 56 -12.94 9.84 -11.15
CA LEU A 56 -13.25 10.78 -10.07
C LEU A 56 -14.63 11.42 -10.19
N ASP A 57 -15.09 11.75 -11.41
CA ASP A 57 -16.36 12.46 -11.63
C ASP A 57 -17.58 11.62 -11.21
N SER A 58 -17.44 10.30 -11.20
CA SER A 58 -18.50 9.35 -10.84
C SER A 58 -18.44 8.89 -9.38
N LEU A 59 -17.45 9.34 -8.59
CA LEU A 59 -17.23 8.85 -7.24
C LEU A 59 -17.74 9.81 -6.18
N SER A 60 -18.21 9.25 -5.06
CA SER A 60 -18.55 10.01 -3.87
C SER A 60 -17.33 10.64 -3.22
N PHE A 61 -17.55 11.67 -2.40
CA PHE A 61 -16.50 12.31 -1.62
C PHE A 61 -15.74 11.31 -0.72
N VAL A 62 -16.42 10.34 -0.13
CA VAL A 62 -15.81 9.33 0.75
C VAL A 62 -14.78 8.49 0.00
N THR A 63 -15.15 7.97 -1.17
CA THR A 63 -14.26 7.14 -1.98
C THR A 63 -13.07 7.94 -2.52
N ARG A 64 -13.28 9.20 -2.92
CA ARG A 64 -12.20 10.10 -3.35
C ARG A 64 -11.18 10.33 -2.24
N VAL A 65 -11.63 10.71 -1.04
CA VAL A 65 -10.75 10.97 0.10
C VAL A 65 -9.98 9.72 0.53
N THR A 66 -10.63 8.58 0.55
CA THR A 66 -9.97 7.32 0.93
C THR A 66 -8.98 6.82 -0.12
N GLY A 67 -9.27 7.01 -1.41
CA GLY A 67 -8.34 6.73 -2.49
C GLY A 67 -7.08 7.59 -2.40
N LEU A 68 -7.25 8.89 -2.18
CA LEU A 68 -6.15 9.83 -1.97
C LEU A 68 -5.29 9.44 -0.76
N LEU A 69 -5.92 9.10 0.37
CA LEU A 69 -5.23 8.67 1.57
C LEU A 69 -4.39 7.40 1.33
N ARG A 70 -4.92 6.43 0.58
CA ARG A 70 -4.22 5.19 0.23
C ARG A 70 -2.97 5.47 -0.60
N SER A 71 -3.08 6.30 -1.65
CA SER A 71 -1.95 6.69 -2.48
C SER A 71 -0.87 7.42 -1.69
N PHE A 72 -1.28 8.35 -0.83
CA PHE A 72 -0.38 9.10 0.05
C PHE A 72 0.37 8.19 1.03
N LEU A 73 -0.34 7.29 1.72
CA LEU A 73 0.27 6.36 2.68
C LEU A 73 1.23 5.38 2.00
N MET A 74 0.89 4.92 0.80
CA MET A 74 1.78 4.05 0.03
C MET A 74 3.10 4.75 -0.30
N LEU A 75 3.03 5.97 -0.83
CA LEU A 75 4.21 6.73 -1.25
C LEU A 75 5.02 7.26 -0.05
N GLY A 76 4.33 7.67 1.01
CA GLY A 76 4.95 8.28 2.19
C GLY A 76 5.44 7.29 3.25
N ALA A 77 4.87 6.08 3.29
CA ALA A 77 5.18 5.12 4.34
C ALA A 77 5.49 3.71 3.82
N LEU A 78 4.58 3.11 3.04
CA LEU A 78 4.69 1.67 2.74
C LEU A 78 5.95 1.35 1.92
N ILE A 79 6.20 2.10 0.85
CA ILE A 79 7.38 1.91 0.00
C ILE A 79 8.66 2.36 0.71
N PRO A 80 8.79 3.61 1.21
CA PRO A 80 10.04 4.08 1.80
C PRO A 80 10.52 3.27 3.01
N PHE A 81 9.59 2.80 3.83
CA PHE A 81 9.92 2.00 5.00
C PHE A 81 9.83 0.48 4.78
N ASN A 82 9.63 0.03 3.53
CA ASN A 82 9.52 -1.39 3.18
C ASN A 82 8.52 -2.14 4.07
N ILE A 83 7.32 -1.57 4.28
CA ILE A 83 6.32 -2.12 5.19
C ILE A 83 5.53 -3.21 4.48
N ASN A 84 4.83 -2.86 3.39
CA ASN A 84 4.08 -3.82 2.58
C ASN A 84 3.88 -3.31 1.16
N THR A 85 3.50 -4.23 0.29
CA THR A 85 3.02 -3.97 -1.06
C THR A 85 1.50 -3.74 -1.04
N MET A 86 0.99 -3.21 -2.13
CA MET A 86 -0.45 -3.14 -2.41
C MET A 86 -0.77 -4.04 -3.62
N SER A 87 -2.00 -4.08 -4.04
CA SER A 87 -2.54 -5.01 -5.06
C SER A 87 -1.71 -5.17 -6.35
N ILE A 88 -0.94 -4.14 -6.74
CA ILE A 88 -0.09 -4.19 -7.93
C ILE A 88 1.36 -4.18 -7.51
N PHE A 89 2.04 -5.30 -7.63
CA PHE A 89 3.47 -5.42 -7.35
C PHE A 89 4.12 -6.48 -8.23
N SER A 90 5.44 -6.37 -8.39
CA SER A 90 6.21 -7.29 -9.24
C SER A 90 7.38 -7.88 -8.47
N PHE A 91 7.69 -9.12 -8.78
CA PHE A 91 8.75 -9.90 -8.13
C PHE A 91 9.37 -10.90 -9.11
N SER A 92 10.53 -11.45 -8.79
CA SER A 92 11.12 -12.50 -9.62
C SER A 92 10.42 -13.84 -9.44
N LEU A 93 10.39 -14.64 -10.49
CA LEU A 93 9.85 -16.00 -10.42
C LEU A 93 10.64 -16.88 -9.42
N SER A 94 11.94 -16.65 -9.27
CA SER A 94 12.78 -17.34 -8.29
C SER A 94 12.35 -17.05 -6.83
N LEU A 95 11.99 -15.79 -6.53
CA LEU A 95 11.48 -15.42 -5.21
C LEU A 95 10.14 -16.11 -4.94
N ALA A 96 9.23 -16.11 -5.92
CA ALA A 96 7.94 -16.77 -5.82
C ALA A 96 8.09 -18.28 -5.58
N LYS A 97 8.90 -18.95 -6.39
CA LYS A 97 9.16 -20.40 -6.27
C LYS A 97 9.77 -20.75 -4.91
N LYS A 98 10.78 -19.99 -4.48
CA LYS A 98 11.43 -20.19 -3.19
C LYS A 98 10.47 -19.99 -2.01
N GLY A 99 9.55 -19.05 -2.13
CA GLY A 99 8.55 -18.73 -1.12
C GLY A 99 7.26 -19.54 -1.22
N ASP A 100 7.22 -20.54 -2.12
CA ASP A 100 6.02 -21.36 -2.37
C ASP A 100 4.79 -20.54 -2.74
N PHE A 101 5.00 -19.56 -3.62
CA PHE A 101 3.97 -18.70 -4.22
C PHE A 101 3.05 -18.00 -3.20
N VAL A 102 1.77 -17.83 -3.56
CA VAL A 102 0.75 -17.18 -2.73
C VAL A 102 0.15 -18.16 -1.74
N HIS A 103 -0.13 -17.71 -0.52
CA HIS A 103 -0.76 -18.54 0.51
C HIS A 103 -2.28 -18.59 0.28
N PRO A 104 -2.88 -19.79 0.13
CA PRO A 104 -4.29 -19.92 -0.27
C PRO A 104 -5.31 -19.64 0.84
N GLY A 105 -4.89 -19.38 2.07
CA GLY A 105 -5.78 -19.36 3.22
C GLY A 105 -6.01 -18.00 3.89
N TYR A 106 -5.52 -16.90 3.32
CA TYR A 106 -5.62 -15.57 3.94
C TYR A 106 -6.13 -14.53 2.95
N GLN A 107 -6.88 -13.52 3.47
CA GLN A 107 -7.50 -12.49 2.63
C GLN A 107 -6.51 -11.42 2.15
N MET A 108 -5.40 -11.19 2.87
CA MET A 108 -4.34 -10.26 2.48
C MET A 108 -3.12 -11.03 2.00
N ASP A 109 -3.28 -11.67 0.86
CA ASP A 109 -2.27 -12.53 0.24
C ASP A 109 -0.98 -11.78 -0.10
N ASP A 110 -1.06 -10.53 -0.52
CA ASP A 110 0.07 -9.64 -0.83
C ASP A 110 1.04 -9.51 0.36
N ILE A 111 0.52 -9.21 1.55
CA ILE A 111 1.34 -9.04 2.76
C ILE A 111 1.79 -10.40 3.32
N ILE A 112 0.92 -11.41 3.26
CA ILE A 112 1.25 -12.76 3.70
C ILE A 112 2.39 -13.35 2.86
N CYS A 113 2.40 -13.10 1.54
CA CYS A 113 3.52 -13.45 0.67
C CYS A 113 4.82 -12.79 1.13
N LEU A 114 4.78 -11.50 1.44
CA LEU A 114 5.94 -10.76 1.94
C LEU A 114 6.54 -11.42 3.20
N ILE A 115 5.70 -11.78 4.17
CA ILE A 115 6.14 -12.44 5.41
C ILE A 115 6.76 -13.81 5.11
N ARG A 116 6.14 -14.61 4.24
CA ARG A 116 6.68 -15.91 3.80
C ARG A 116 8.05 -15.74 3.14
N TRP A 117 8.16 -14.80 2.22
CA TRP A 117 9.39 -14.54 1.50
C TRP A 117 10.50 -14.00 2.40
N MET A 118 10.19 -13.20 3.42
CA MET A 118 11.16 -12.83 4.46
C MET A 118 11.67 -14.05 5.23
N GLY A 119 10.79 -15.02 5.51
CA GLY A 119 11.16 -16.27 6.17
C GLY A 119 12.12 -17.15 5.35
N VAL A 120 11.93 -17.23 4.02
CA VAL A 120 12.78 -18.07 3.16
C VAL A 120 14.06 -17.36 2.70
N THR A 121 14.04 -16.04 2.60
CA THR A 121 15.23 -15.25 2.23
C THR A 121 16.08 -14.84 3.42
N GLN A 122 15.58 -15.08 4.64
CA GLN A 122 16.24 -14.75 5.91
C GLN A 122 16.61 -13.27 6.04
N ARG A 123 15.79 -12.38 5.47
CA ARG A 123 16.00 -10.92 5.53
C ARG A 123 14.69 -10.17 5.33
N ARG A 124 14.68 -8.91 5.75
CA ARG A 124 13.64 -7.97 5.36
C ARG A 124 13.79 -7.64 3.88
N LEU A 125 12.71 -7.82 3.10
CA LEU A 125 12.73 -7.52 1.68
C LEU A 125 12.68 -6.01 1.44
N LYS A 126 13.36 -5.55 0.39
CA LYS A 126 13.29 -4.19 -0.10
C LYS A 126 12.06 -4.03 -0.98
N ILE A 127 11.33 -2.93 -0.81
CA ILE A 127 10.29 -2.51 -1.76
C ILE A 127 10.85 -1.37 -2.59
N SER A 128 11.08 -1.61 -3.87
CA SER A 128 11.64 -0.62 -4.79
C SER A 128 10.55 -0.01 -5.65
N MET A 129 10.49 1.31 -5.69
CA MET A 129 9.48 2.02 -6.46
C MET A 129 9.79 1.97 -7.96
N VAL A 130 8.83 1.51 -8.77
CA VAL A 130 8.87 1.67 -10.24
C VAL A 130 8.48 3.12 -10.55
N PRO A 131 9.28 3.89 -11.31
CA PRO A 131 9.05 5.33 -11.49
C PRO A 131 7.96 5.63 -12.54
N VAL A 132 6.93 4.81 -12.60
CA VAL A 132 5.79 4.96 -13.52
C VAL A 132 4.53 4.64 -12.74
N PRO A 133 3.59 5.60 -12.61
CA PRO A 133 2.36 5.38 -11.87
C PRO A 133 1.41 4.44 -12.61
N VAL A 134 0.57 3.73 -11.83
CA VAL A 134 -0.49 2.87 -12.33
C VAL A 134 -1.81 3.30 -11.69
N LEU A 135 -2.89 3.24 -12.43
CA LEU A 135 -4.22 3.53 -11.91
C LEU A 135 -4.91 2.23 -11.49
N SER A 136 -5.43 2.21 -10.29
CA SER A 136 -6.27 1.13 -9.77
C SER A 136 -7.74 1.57 -9.77
N GLY A 137 -8.64 0.64 -10.02
CA GLY A 137 -10.08 0.92 -10.01
C GLY A 137 -10.55 1.37 -8.63
N PRO A 138 -11.35 2.43 -8.55
CA PRO A 138 -11.95 2.83 -7.30
C PRO A 138 -13.12 1.89 -6.96
N THR A 139 -13.44 1.78 -5.67
CA THR A 139 -14.70 1.17 -5.26
C THR A 139 -15.84 2.00 -5.83
N SER A 140 -16.74 1.39 -6.58
CA SER A 140 -17.84 2.08 -7.27
C SER A 140 -19.19 1.41 -6.96
N GLY A 141 -20.26 2.18 -7.03
CA GLY A 141 -21.64 1.72 -6.89
C GLY A 141 -22.56 2.54 -7.80
N GLU A 142 -23.74 2.02 -8.11
CA GLU A 142 -24.73 2.72 -8.93
C GLU A 142 -25.29 3.98 -8.26
N THR A 143 -25.27 4.01 -6.91
CA THR A 143 -25.69 5.14 -6.07
C THR A 143 -24.63 5.40 -5.00
N ILE A 144 -24.62 6.61 -4.44
CA ILE A 144 -23.70 6.99 -3.35
C ILE A 144 -23.85 6.04 -2.15
N GLU A 145 -25.07 5.64 -1.82
CA GLU A 145 -25.33 4.71 -0.72
C GLU A 145 -24.71 3.33 -0.98
N LYS A 146 -24.93 2.75 -2.18
CA LYS A 146 -24.32 1.48 -2.58
C LYS A 146 -22.80 1.57 -2.60
N GLU A 147 -22.23 2.69 -3.08
CA GLU A 147 -20.79 2.92 -3.09
C GLU A 147 -20.22 2.92 -1.66
N ILE A 148 -20.85 3.60 -0.72
CA ILE A 148 -20.45 3.63 0.70
C ILE A 148 -20.53 2.24 1.32
N ILE A 149 -21.60 1.47 1.02
CA ILE A 149 -21.75 0.09 1.51
C ILE A 149 -20.63 -0.80 0.98
N GLU A 150 -20.30 -0.72 -0.32
CA GLU A 150 -19.21 -1.49 -0.92
C GLU A 150 -17.85 -1.08 -0.36
N TRP A 151 -17.64 0.21 -0.16
CA TRP A 151 -16.45 0.71 0.52
C TRP A 151 -16.35 0.17 1.96
N ALA A 152 -17.43 0.17 2.72
CA ALA A 152 -17.45 -0.36 4.08
C ALA A 152 -17.16 -1.88 4.12
N ARG A 153 -17.69 -2.64 3.15
CA ARG A 153 -17.36 -4.08 2.98
C ARG A 153 -15.89 -4.30 2.71
N GLN A 154 -15.30 -3.47 1.84
CA GLN A 154 -13.88 -3.54 1.53
C GLN A 154 -13.02 -3.16 2.73
N ALA A 155 -13.36 -2.09 3.44
CA ALA A 155 -12.68 -1.67 4.67
C ALA A 155 -12.73 -2.74 5.76
N ARG A 156 -13.89 -3.42 5.91
CA ARG A 156 -14.02 -4.55 6.84
C ARG A 156 -13.06 -5.70 6.49
N ARG A 157 -12.94 -6.06 5.20
CA ARG A 157 -11.99 -7.09 4.76
C ARG A 157 -10.56 -6.73 5.11
N TRP A 158 -10.16 -5.48 4.90
CA TRP A 158 -8.82 -5.01 5.25
C TRP A 158 -8.54 -5.07 6.74
N THR A 159 -9.53 -4.70 7.57
CA THR A 159 -9.39 -4.76 9.03
C THR A 159 -9.21 -6.20 9.52
N ILE A 160 -10.02 -7.13 9.01
CA ILE A 160 -9.87 -8.56 9.30
C ILE A 160 -8.52 -9.07 8.79
N GLY A 161 -8.17 -8.73 7.55
CA GLY A 161 -6.90 -9.11 6.95
C GLY A 161 -5.69 -8.58 7.71
N ALA A 162 -5.75 -7.37 8.27
CA ALA A 162 -4.67 -6.85 9.11
C ALA A 162 -4.47 -7.69 10.39
N ALA A 163 -5.57 -8.15 11.01
CA ALA A 163 -5.50 -9.06 12.16
C ALA A 163 -4.92 -10.43 11.77
N GLU A 164 -5.31 -10.96 10.60
CA GLU A 164 -4.76 -12.20 10.04
C GLU A 164 -3.26 -12.08 9.76
N VAL A 165 -2.83 -10.96 9.17
CA VAL A 165 -1.41 -10.66 8.90
C VAL A 165 -0.62 -10.62 10.19
N PHE A 166 -1.12 -9.93 11.20
CA PHE A 166 -0.47 -9.87 12.51
C PHE A 166 -0.35 -11.27 13.15
N HIS A 167 -1.44 -12.03 13.14
CA HIS A 167 -1.43 -13.42 13.62
C HIS A 167 -0.40 -14.28 12.89
N TYR A 168 -0.44 -14.25 11.55
CA TYR A 168 0.51 -15.01 10.72
C TYR A 168 1.96 -14.62 10.98
N PHE A 169 2.23 -13.33 11.12
CA PHE A 169 3.54 -12.82 11.44
C PHE A 169 4.04 -13.34 12.79
N ILE A 170 3.23 -13.27 13.84
CA ILE A 170 3.59 -13.81 15.18
C ILE A 170 3.96 -15.29 15.09
N VAL A 171 3.14 -16.11 14.41
CA VAL A 171 3.39 -17.55 14.24
C VAL A 171 4.67 -17.82 13.44
N LYS A 172 4.99 -17.01 12.44
CA LYS A 172 6.14 -17.19 11.54
C LYS A 172 7.38 -16.40 11.96
N SER A 173 7.29 -15.50 12.92
CA SER A 173 8.41 -14.63 13.34
C SER A 173 9.66 -15.40 13.74
N LYS A 174 9.51 -16.61 14.34
CA LYS A 174 10.63 -17.50 14.68
C LYS A 174 11.45 -17.99 13.48
N ARG A 175 10.89 -17.91 12.28
CA ARG A 175 11.56 -18.31 11.03
C ARG A 175 12.27 -17.14 10.33
N ILE A 176 12.15 -15.93 10.87
CA ILE A 176 12.74 -14.70 10.34
C ILE A 176 13.85 -14.27 11.31
N PRO A 177 15.01 -13.80 10.84
CA PRO A 177 16.05 -13.28 11.72
C PRO A 177 15.50 -12.21 12.66
N THR A 178 15.84 -12.26 13.94
CA THR A 178 15.24 -11.42 15.00
C THR A 178 15.24 -9.94 14.67
N ILE A 179 16.33 -9.42 14.13
CA ILE A 179 16.46 -8.00 13.75
C ILE A 179 15.48 -7.65 12.61
N ALA A 180 15.38 -8.51 11.59
CA ALA A 180 14.46 -8.28 10.47
C ALA A 180 13.00 -8.39 10.92
N ALA A 181 12.66 -9.38 11.75
CA ALA A 181 11.32 -9.55 12.30
C ALA A 181 10.92 -8.38 13.19
N PHE A 182 11.79 -7.93 14.11
CA PHE A 182 11.53 -6.78 14.97
C PHE A 182 11.35 -5.48 14.16
N SER A 183 12.28 -5.23 13.22
CA SER A 183 12.22 -4.05 12.36
C SER A 183 10.95 -3.98 11.52
N TRP A 184 10.57 -5.08 10.87
CA TRP A 184 9.36 -5.12 10.07
C TRP A 184 8.10 -5.06 10.93
N GLY A 185 8.04 -5.85 12.02
CA GLY A 185 6.88 -5.90 12.91
C GLY A 185 6.59 -4.55 13.57
N THR A 186 7.63 -3.81 13.99
CA THR A 186 7.49 -2.46 14.53
C THR A 186 6.93 -1.49 13.49
N ALA A 187 7.47 -1.52 12.25
CA ALA A 187 6.98 -0.67 11.17
C ALA A 187 5.51 -1.00 10.81
N PHE A 188 5.17 -2.28 10.77
CA PHE A 188 3.81 -2.74 10.53
C PHE A 188 2.83 -2.30 11.63
N LEU A 189 3.21 -2.44 12.90
CA LEU A 189 2.39 -1.99 14.05
C LEU A 189 2.17 -0.48 14.04
N ILE A 190 3.21 0.31 13.75
CA ILE A 190 3.07 1.76 13.63
C ILE A 190 2.12 2.10 12.49
N TYR A 191 2.28 1.47 11.34
CA TYR A 191 1.43 1.74 10.18
C TYR A 191 -0.04 1.36 10.44
N TYR A 192 -0.30 0.10 10.82
CA TYR A 192 -1.66 -0.37 11.02
C TYR A 192 -2.28 0.07 12.34
N GLY A 193 -1.51 0.10 13.41
CA GLY A 193 -2.02 0.46 14.73
C GLY A 193 -2.22 1.96 14.89
N VAL A 194 -1.23 2.75 14.52
CA VAL A 194 -1.25 4.20 14.75
C VAL A 194 -1.87 4.97 13.59
N LEU A 195 -1.41 4.71 12.36
CA LEU A 195 -1.84 5.51 11.21
C LEU A 195 -3.24 5.13 10.68
N LEU A 196 -3.56 3.85 10.57
CA LEU A 196 -4.84 3.41 10.02
C LEU A 196 -5.97 3.32 11.06
N CYS A 197 -5.69 2.76 12.25
CA CYS A 197 -6.73 2.49 13.24
C CYS A 197 -6.96 3.65 14.21
N THR A 198 -5.94 4.44 14.52
CA THR A 198 -6.02 5.42 15.61
C THR A 198 -5.93 6.88 15.16
N GLY A 199 -5.25 7.16 14.03
CA GLY A 199 -4.91 8.54 13.66
C GLY A 199 -6.10 9.46 13.40
N GLY A 200 -7.14 8.98 12.74
CA GLY A 200 -8.30 9.81 12.39
C GLY A 200 -9.30 9.96 13.53
N LEU A 201 -9.78 8.84 14.08
CA LEU A 201 -10.84 8.84 15.11
C LEU A 201 -10.33 9.33 16.47
N PHE A 202 -9.18 8.82 16.91
CA PHE A 202 -8.62 9.25 18.20
C PHE A 202 -8.10 10.68 18.18
N GLY A 203 -7.53 11.14 17.07
CA GLY A 203 -7.14 12.55 16.91
C GLY A 203 -8.32 13.49 17.04
N LEU A 204 -9.41 13.20 16.31
CA LEU A 204 -10.64 14.00 16.38
C LEU A 204 -11.32 13.92 17.75
N THR A 205 -11.48 12.73 18.32
CA THR A 205 -12.09 12.57 19.64
C THR A 205 -11.25 13.17 20.76
N SER A 206 -9.92 13.06 20.68
CA SER A 206 -9.02 13.72 21.63
C SER A 206 -9.13 15.24 21.55
N MET A 207 -9.16 15.81 20.33
CA MET A 207 -9.33 17.24 20.13
C MET A 207 -10.68 17.75 20.68
N LEU A 208 -11.78 17.03 20.39
CA LEU A 208 -13.09 17.36 20.91
C LEU A 208 -13.14 17.25 22.44
N SER A 209 -12.58 16.18 23.01
CA SER A 209 -12.54 15.98 24.46
C SER A 209 -11.72 17.07 25.16
N MET A 210 -10.56 17.43 24.60
CA MET A 210 -9.73 18.52 25.14
C MET A 210 -10.47 19.86 25.15
N ASN A 211 -11.22 20.18 24.08
CA ASN A 211 -11.92 21.45 23.99
C ASN A 211 -13.19 21.51 24.86
N TYR A 212 -13.88 20.38 25.07
CA TYR A 212 -15.19 20.38 25.75
C TYR A 212 -15.17 19.80 27.17
N LEU A 213 -14.25 18.87 27.47
CA LEU A 213 -14.22 18.17 28.75
C LEU A 213 -13.10 18.62 29.69
N VAL A 214 -12.00 19.10 29.16
CA VAL A 214 -10.82 19.51 29.96
C VAL A 214 -10.72 21.03 29.98
N LYS A 215 -11.37 21.65 30.98
CA LYS A 215 -11.42 23.11 31.12
C LYS A 215 -10.07 23.77 31.36
N ASP A 216 -9.13 23.04 31.96
CA ASP A 216 -7.80 23.57 32.38
C ASP A 216 -6.65 22.93 31.63
N ALA A 217 -6.86 22.53 30.36
CA ALA A 217 -5.78 21.96 29.54
C ALA A 217 -4.67 22.99 29.30
N PRO A 218 -3.39 22.63 29.50
CA PRO A 218 -2.29 23.53 29.20
C PRO A 218 -2.33 24.00 27.74
N LEU A 219 -2.24 25.30 27.50
CA LEU A 219 -2.27 25.92 26.17
C LEU A 219 -1.29 25.27 25.17
N VAL A 220 -0.13 24.80 25.69
CA VAL A 220 0.88 24.09 24.88
C VAL A 220 0.28 22.84 24.19
N ILE A 221 -0.56 22.07 24.89
CA ILE A 221 -1.19 20.87 24.31
C ILE A 221 -2.14 21.26 23.18
N SER A 222 -2.95 22.31 23.40
CA SER A 222 -3.85 22.83 22.35
C SER A 222 -3.08 23.30 21.12
N TYR A 223 -1.97 24.01 21.30
CA TYR A 223 -1.12 24.45 20.18
C TYR A 223 -0.49 23.28 19.43
N ILE A 224 -0.03 22.23 20.12
CA ILE A 224 0.48 21.00 19.49
C ILE A 224 -0.63 20.34 18.65
N MET A 225 -1.83 20.20 19.21
CA MET A 225 -2.97 19.57 18.51
C MET A 225 -3.38 20.36 17.25
N TYR A 226 -3.46 21.68 17.35
CA TYR A 226 -3.75 22.52 16.19
C TYR A 226 -2.62 22.50 15.16
N GLY A 227 -1.37 22.46 15.59
CA GLY A 227 -0.21 22.31 14.71
C GLY A 227 -0.23 20.99 13.94
N LEU A 228 -0.55 19.88 14.61
CA LEU A 228 -0.72 18.57 13.97
C LEU A 228 -1.90 18.56 13.00
N LEU A 229 -3.03 19.17 13.35
CA LEU A 229 -4.16 19.31 12.46
C LEU A 229 -3.80 20.14 11.21
N ALA A 230 -3.13 21.27 11.38
CA ALA A 230 -2.69 22.10 10.27
C ALA A 230 -1.72 21.36 9.35
N LEU A 231 -0.77 20.60 9.91
CA LEU A 231 0.15 19.76 9.14
C LEU A 231 -0.61 18.69 8.36
N GLN A 232 -1.59 18.06 8.98
CA GLN A 232 -2.44 17.04 8.34
C GLN A 232 -3.25 17.63 7.18
N MET A 233 -3.86 18.79 7.38
CA MET A 233 -4.59 19.51 6.32
C MET A 233 -3.68 19.93 5.16
N LEU A 234 -2.47 20.40 5.47
CA LEU A 234 -1.47 20.77 4.46
C LEU A 234 -1.05 19.55 3.63
N THR A 235 -0.73 18.42 4.27
CA THR A 235 -0.34 17.19 3.56
C THR A 235 -1.46 16.65 2.69
N PHE A 236 -2.71 16.68 3.17
CA PHE A 236 -3.88 16.32 2.36
C PHE A 236 -4.06 17.24 1.15
N SER A 237 -3.88 18.56 1.34
CA SER A 237 -4.00 19.52 0.25
C SER A 237 -2.93 19.29 -0.83
N ILE A 238 -1.69 19.04 -0.43
CA ILE A 238 -0.59 18.73 -1.37
C ILE A 238 -0.89 17.42 -2.11
N ALA A 239 -1.30 16.37 -1.41
CA ALA A 239 -1.64 15.09 -2.01
C ALA A 239 -2.81 15.23 -3.00
N PHE A 240 -3.83 16.01 -2.66
CA PHE A 240 -4.97 16.28 -3.53
C PHE A 240 -4.55 17.04 -4.81
N ILE A 241 -3.66 18.03 -4.70
CA ILE A 241 -3.11 18.76 -5.85
C ILE A 241 -2.35 17.79 -6.76
N ILE A 242 -1.49 16.95 -6.20
CA ILE A 242 -0.75 15.93 -6.97
C ILE A 242 -1.72 14.99 -7.69
N ASP A 243 -2.73 14.48 -6.99
CA ASP A 243 -3.72 13.57 -7.54
C ASP A 243 -4.53 14.17 -8.70
N MET A 244 -4.80 15.48 -8.66
CA MET A 244 -5.46 16.19 -9.76
C MET A 244 -4.61 16.26 -11.04
N PHE A 245 -3.29 16.26 -10.92
CA PHE A 245 -2.38 16.36 -12.07
C PHE A 245 -2.04 14.98 -12.66
N ILE A 246 -2.10 13.91 -11.90
CA ILE A 246 -1.72 12.56 -12.36
C ILE A 246 -2.49 12.10 -13.61
N PRO A 247 -3.83 12.20 -13.70
CA PRO A 247 -4.55 11.78 -14.91
C PRO A 247 -4.14 12.56 -16.16
N LYS A 248 -3.79 13.84 -16.00
CA LYS A 248 -3.33 14.69 -17.11
C LYS A 248 -1.94 14.29 -17.59
N ILE A 249 -1.05 13.93 -16.66
CA ILE A 249 0.33 13.51 -16.97
C ILE A 249 0.34 12.12 -17.60
N MET A 250 -0.52 11.22 -17.11
CA MET A 250 -0.56 9.83 -17.58
C MET A 250 -1.24 9.65 -18.93
N ASN A 251 -2.00 10.63 -19.41
CA ASN A 251 -2.86 10.49 -20.59
C ASN A 251 -3.68 9.19 -20.52
N VAL A 252 -4.72 9.18 -19.69
CA VAL A 252 -5.50 8.00 -19.30
C VAL A 252 -6.01 7.17 -20.50
N ASP A 253 -6.25 7.85 -21.63
CA ASP A 253 -6.72 7.20 -22.85
C ASP A 253 -5.65 6.33 -23.53
N GLU A 254 -4.37 6.52 -23.19
CA GLU A 254 -3.26 5.71 -23.68
C GLU A 254 -2.90 4.55 -22.75
N CYS A 255 -3.55 4.42 -21.60
CA CYS A 255 -3.33 3.30 -20.68
C CYS A 255 -3.91 2.00 -21.25
N ILE A 256 -3.19 0.90 -21.00
CA ILE A 256 -3.59 -0.44 -21.41
C ILE A 256 -4.27 -1.14 -20.23
N PHE A 257 -5.42 -1.78 -20.50
CA PHE A 257 -5.99 -2.75 -19.57
C PHE A 257 -5.35 -4.12 -19.83
N PHE A 258 -4.86 -4.76 -18.80
CA PHE A 258 -4.56 -6.18 -18.84
C PHE A 258 -5.84 -6.92 -18.42
N LEU A 259 -6.52 -7.50 -19.40
CA LEU A 259 -7.67 -8.39 -19.19
C LEU A 259 -7.19 -9.85 -19.07
#